data_68c50a5385e877b7c917a6302fdf0872
#
_entry.id   68c50a5385e877b7c917a6302fdf0872
#
_cell.length_a   1.000
_cell.length_b   1.000
_cell.length_c   1.000
_cell.angle_alpha   90.00
_cell.angle_beta   90.00
_cell.angle_gamma   90.00
#
_symmetry.space_group_name_H-M   'P 1'
#
loop_
_entity.id
_entity.type
_entity.pdbx_description
1 polymer ?
#
loop_
_entity_poly.entity_id
_entity_poly.type
_entity_poly.pdbx_seq_one_letter_code
_entity_poly.pdbx_strand_id
1 'polypeptide(L)'
;AAVALLGTAAQAQKINKEALLQKIEKNETASADAKKGAKAATWLNLGKSYVEAILAPTKDLYVGELGLQLDMTFGSPKSIDEVTINGMSVAAQNYDYLTVYVSNGQVIGWKEIEPVKEGAIDKAIAALNKAYELDSKQGPKVKEQLMAISNYCSQLGDACNNIGEYKLGSEAFETAFRAEMSPACGTPDASRLYYAGYLAAAAGEKDAAEYARGVELLNKALEMGYTDDNGMIYYYLFHNYYGQREADRANVLKAKDALMTGITKFPKNQDILKSLIMLYSMEEGLGDSSELVTMLDDAIAGDPQNIELWFSRAQIFVSLEDYDEAIASLEKAIELNPQSYEAQFFTGYYIIMKADALNQEANEKEYTNAGEYEADQKEILSIYSQAVPYLEVAHEIMPQNPDPVQLLKTLCYRLRDEPGMMEKYEKYNELYKQM
;
A
#
# COMPACT_ATOMS: atom_id res chain seq x y z
N ALA A 1 30.07 -28.28 42.52
CA ALA A 1 29.02 -27.42 43.07
C ALA A 1 28.05 -27.05 41.96
N ALA A 2 26.88 -27.72 41.92
CA ALA A 2 25.81 -27.38 40.99
C ALA A 2 25.01 -26.22 41.60
N VAL A 3 25.09 -25.07 40.95
CA VAL A 3 24.18 -23.94 41.30
C VAL A 3 22.84 -24.27 40.65
N ALA A 4 21.90 -24.68 41.46
CA ALA A 4 20.48 -24.76 41.09
C ALA A 4 19.96 -23.35 40.90
N LEU A 5 19.81 -22.91 39.66
CA LEU A 5 18.98 -21.76 39.29
C LEU A 5 17.53 -22.18 39.55
N LEU A 6 17.02 -21.82 40.72
CA LEU A 6 15.59 -21.77 41.00
C LEU A 6 15.02 -20.63 40.16
N GLY A 7 14.62 -20.95 38.92
CA GLY A 7 13.76 -20.11 38.11
C GLY A 7 12.42 -20.04 38.84
N THR A 8 12.10 -18.91 39.44
CA THR A 8 10.71 -18.58 39.77
C THR A 8 9.97 -18.56 38.46
N ALA A 9 9.14 -19.60 38.21
CA ALA A 9 8.20 -19.57 37.10
C ALA A 9 7.37 -18.29 37.24
N ALA A 10 7.59 -17.33 36.38
CA ALA A 10 6.72 -16.17 36.25
C ALA A 10 5.35 -16.74 35.96
N GLN A 11 4.41 -16.67 36.92
CA GLN A 11 3.04 -17.09 36.67
C GLN A 11 2.47 -16.11 35.68
N ALA A 12 2.13 -16.61 34.47
CA ALA A 12 1.41 -15.86 33.48
C ALA A 12 0.21 -15.15 34.15
N GLN A 13 0.08 -13.86 33.89
CA GLN A 13 -0.94 -13.04 34.50
C GLN A 13 -2.30 -13.37 33.91
N LYS A 14 -3.00 -14.37 34.43
CA LYS A 14 -4.35 -14.72 34.03
C LYS A 14 -5.28 -13.51 34.19
N ILE A 15 -5.98 -13.15 33.11
CA ILE A 15 -7.01 -12.12 33.16
C ILE A 15 -8.09 -12.55 34.14
N ASN A 16 -8.29 -11.77 35.18
CA ASN A 16 -9.40 -12.01 36.11
C ASN A 16 -10.67 -11.34 35.59
N LYS A 17 -11.32 -12.00 34.58
CA LYS A 17 -12.56 -11.53 33.94
C LYS A 17 -13.64 -11.20 34.99
N GLU A 18 -13.81 -12.03 36.01
CA GLU A 18 -14.83 -11.84 37.04
C GLU A 18 -14.62 -10.54 37.81
N ALA A 19 -13.39 -10.25 38.23
CA ALA A 19 -13.07 -9.01 38.95
C ALA A 19 -13.27 -7.77 38.05
N LEU A 20 -12.91 -7.84 36.78
CA LEU A 20 -13.15 -6.75 35.81
C LEU A 20 -14.66 -6.50 35.64
N LEU A 21 -15.46 -7.54 35.47
CA LEU A 21 -16.90 -7.43 35.31
C LEU A 21 -17.59 -6.89 36.59
N GLN A 22 -17.19 -7.35 37.76
CA GLN A 22 -17.71 -6.83 39.06
C GLN A 22 -17.37 -5.36 39.22
N LYS A 23 -16.17 -4.92 38.81
CA LYS A 23 -15.77 -3.50 38.86
C LYS A 23 -16.63 -2.65 37.92
N ILE A 24 -16.90 -3.16 36.70
CA ILE A 24 -17.77 -2.49 35.73
C ILE A 24 -19.19 -2.36 36.29
N GLU A 25 -19.80 -3.46 36.76
CA GLU A 25 -21.14 -3.49 37.31
C GLU A 25 -21.33 -2.53 38.52
N LYS A 26 -20.35 -2.48 39.40
CA LYS A 26 -20.32 -1.51 40.51
C LYS A 26 -20.36 -0.07 40.01
N ASN A 27 -19.61 0.25 38.95
CA ASN A 27 -19.56 1.60 38.40
C ASN A 27 -20.79 1.91 37.54
N GLU A 28 -21.35 0.94 36.79
CA GLU A 28 -22.63 1.07 36.12
C GLU A 28 -23.75 1.40 37.10
N THR A 29 -23.84 0.67 38.25
CA THR A 29 -24.78 0.93 39.32
C THR A 29 -24.61 2.34 39.93
N ALA A 30 -23.35 2.74 40.13
CA ALA A 30 -23.06 4.09 40.63
C ALA A 30 -23.47 5.20 39.65
N SER A 31 -23.30 4.98 38.34
CA SER A 31 -23.69 5.96 37.33
C SER A 31 -25.23 6.11 37.16
N ALA A 32 -25.97 5.05 37.46
CA ALA A 32 -27.43 5.04 37.46
C ALA A 32 -28.06 5.69 38.75
N ASP A 33 -27.29 5.85 39.81
CA ASP A 33 -27.76 6.52 41.05
C ASP A 33 -27.90 8.03 40.84
N ALA A 34 -29.04 8.61 41.22
CA ALA A 34 -29.35 10.02 40.97
C ALA A 34 -28.35 11.02 41.58
N LYS A 35 -27.73 10.71 42.72
CA LYS A 35 -26.73 11.59 43.36
C LYS A 35 -25.32 11.34 42.85
N LYS A 36 -24.97 10.07 42.64
CA LYS A 36 -23.63 9.69 42.19
C LYS A 36 -23.49 9.95 40.66
N GLY A 37 -24.52 9.65 39.89
CA GLY A 37 -24.56 9.90 38.44
C GLY A 37 -24.52 11.37 38.04
N ALA A 38 -24.83 12.29 38.97
CA ALA A 38 -24.62 13.72 38.78
C ALA A 38 -23.14 14.17 38.87
N LYS A 39 -22.22 13.27 39.25
CA LYS A 39 -20.81 13.61 39.48
C LYS A 39 -19.94 13.11 38.31
N ALA A 40 -19.13 14.00 37.74
CA ALA A 40 -18.16 13.66 36.67
C ALA A 40 -17.21 12.50 37.05
N ALA A 41 -16.75 12.47 38.33
CA ALA A 41 -15.87 11.41 38.81
C ALA A 41 -16.51 10.01 38.74
N THR A 42 -17.84 9.89 38.84
CA THR A 42 -18.54 8.60 38.71
C THR A 42 -18.42 8.06 37.27
N TRP A 43 -18.65 8.92 36.27
CA TRP A 43 -18.56 8.58 34.86
C TRP A 43 -17.10 8.33 34.43
N LEU A 44 -16.16 9.12 34.97
CA LEU A 44 -14.73 8.87 34.71
C LEU A 44 -14.30 7.49 35.26
N ASN A 45 -14.76 7.10 36.44
CA ASN A 45 -14.46 5.78 37.00
C ASN A 45 -15.12 4.65 36.20
N LEU A 46 -16.34 4.87 35.70
CA LEU A 46 -17.00 3.92 34.81
C LEU A 46 -16.21 3.75 33.51
N GLY A 47 -15.85 4.86 32.86
CA GLY A 47 -15.02 4.84 31.66
C GLY A 47 -13.70 4.09 31.86
N LYS A 48 -12.99 4.39 32.97
CA LYS A 48 -11.76 3.68 33.36
C LYS A 48 -11.94 2.18 33.55
N SER A 49 -13.06 1.75 34.10
CA SER A 49 -13.32 0.31 34.29
C SER A 49 -13.55 -0.42 32.98
N TYR A 50 -14.17 0.24 31.99
CA TYR A 50 -14.28 -0.30 30.63
C TYR A 50 -12.94 -0.33 29.92
N VAL A 51 -12.14 0.76 29.98
CA VAL A 51 -10.80 0.82 29.37
C VAL A 51 -9.89 -0.28 29.91
N GLU A 52 -9.91 -0.53 31.19
CA GLU A 52 -9.16 -1.62 31.81
C GLU A 52 -9.56 -3.01 31.26
N ALA A 53 -10.86 -3.23 31.00
CA ALA A 53 -11.35 -4.47 30.44
C ALA A 53 -11.01 -4.59 28.92
N ILE A 54 -10.98 -3.47 28.19
CA ILE A 54 -10.58 -3.43 26.76
C ILE A 54 -9.10 -3.79 26.61
N LEU A 55 -8.24 -3.21 27.44
CA LEU A 55 -6.80 -3.38 27.31
C LEU A 55 -6.27 -4.70 27.92
N ALA A 56 -7.06 -5.36 28.76
CA ALA A 56 -6.61 -6.56 29.48
C ALA A 56 -6.14 -7.71 28.57
N PRO A 57 -6.82 -8.02 27.44
CA PRO A 57 -6.42 -9.14 26.58
C PRO A 57 -5.06 -8.97 25.89
N THR A 58 -4.68 -7.74 25.59
CA THR A 58 -3.48 -7.43 24.78
C THR A 58 -2.43 -6.67 25.59
N LYS A 59 -2.53 -6.68 26.92
CA LYS A 59 -1.57 -5.97 27.76
C LYS A 59 -0.15 -6.43 27.44
N ASP A 60 0.71 -5.45 27.15
CA ASP A 60 2.12 -5.63 26.82
C ASP A 60 2.41 -6.38 25.49
N LEU A 61 1.37 -6.74 24.70
CA LEU A 61 1.53 -7.36 23.38
C LEU A 61 1.81 -6.30 22.31
N TYR A 62 2.83 -6.55 21.46
CA TYR A 62 3.17 -5.68 20.33
C TYR A 62 3.72 -6.48 19.15
N VAL A 63 3.58 -5.95 17.94
CA VAL A 63 4.15 -6.54 16.73
C VAL A 63 5.69 -6.48 16.80
N GLY A 64 6.35 -7.61 16.50
CA GLY A 64 7.79 -7.77 16.66
C GLY A 64 8.23 -8.34 18.01
N GLU A 65 7.32 -8.55 18.97
CA GLU A 65 7.62 -9.28 20.21
C GLU A 65 8.10 -10.69 19.92
N LEU A 66 9.06 -11.18 20.70
CA LEU A 66 9.55 -12.55 20.55
C LEU A 66 8.49 -13.56 21.00
N GLY A 67 8.16 -14.50 20.13
CA GLY A 67 7.15 -15.55 20.42
C GLY A 67 7.44 -16.35 21.69
N LEU A 68 8.70 -16.50 22.08
CA LEU A 68 9.11 -17.14 23.34
C LEU A 68 8.69 -16.36 24.61
N GLN A 69 8.40 -15.06 24.48
CA GLN A 69 7.96 -14.22 25.61
C GLN A 69 6.45 -14.36 25.86
N LEU A 70 5.69 -14.85 24.88
CA LEU A 70 4.23 -15.02 25.00
C LEU A 70 3.85 -15.97 26.13
N ASP A 71 4.63 -17.04 26.36
CA ASP A 71 4.40 -17.96 27.48
C ASP A 71 4.52 -17.28 28.86
N MET A 72 5.36 -16.24 28.96
CA MET A 72 5.51 -15.47 30.19
C MET A 72 4.34 -14.49 30.38
N THR A 73 3.80 -13.95 29.29
CA THR A 73 2.72 -12.96 29.29
C THR A 73 1.36 -13.65 29.40
N PHE A 74 1.09 -14.65 28.57
CA PHE A 74 -0.23 -15.27 28.41
C PHE A 74 -0.32 -16.71 28.93
N GLY A 75 0.82 -17.33 29.25
CA GLY A 75 0.91 -18.77 29.55
C GLY A 75 0.89 -19.60 28.27
N SER A 76 0.79 -20.92 28.42
CA SER A 76 0.73 -21.82 27.27
C SER A 76 -0.56 -21.61 26.49
N PRO A 77 -0.51 -21.56 25.13
CA PRO A 77 -1.72 -21.47 24.31
C PRO A 77 -2.59 -22.73 24.44
N LYS A 78 -3.89 -22.61 24.19
CA LYS A 78 -4.84 -23.74 24.16
C LYS A 78 -4.56 -24.68 22.99
N SER A 79 -4.21 -24.11 21.85
CA SER A 79 -3.77 -24.81 20.64
C SER A 79 -2.84 -23.91 19.82
N ILE A 80 -2.06 -24.55 18.95
CA ILE A 80 -1.23 -23.88 17.93
C ILE A 80 -1.63 -24.50 16.60
N ASP A 81 -2.14 -23.68 15.70
CA ASP A 81 -2.52 -24.09 14.36
C ASP A 81 -1.53 -23.50 13.35
N GLU A 82 -1.16 -24.25 12.31
CA GLU A 82 -0.40 -23.72 11.19
C GLU A 82 -1.35 -23.15 10.15
N VAL A 83 -1.15 -21.88 9.79
CA VAL A 83 -1.93 -21.17 8.77
C VAL A 83 -1.01 -20.53 7.73
N THR A 84 -1.54 -20.25 6.55
CA THR A 84 -0.80 -19.54 5.51
C THR A 84 -1.32 -18.10 5.41
N ILE A 85 -0.43 -17.13 5.61
CA ILE A 85 -0.73 -15.69 5.44
C ILE A 85 0.27 -15.13 4.42
N ASN A 86 -0.23 -14.58 3.32
CA ASN A 86 0.59 -14.02 2.24
C ASN A 86 1.68 -14.99 1.73
N GLY A 87 1.34 -16.28 1.63
CA GLY A 87 2.26 -17.34 1.18
C GLY A 87 3.28 -17.81 2.21
N MET A 88 3.27 -17.27 3.43
CA MET A 88 4.16 -17.66 4.52
C MET A 88 3.45 -18.59 5.51
N SER A 89 4.17 -19.61 6.03
CA SER A 89 3.69 -20.42 7.15
C SER A 89 3.77 -19.61 8.45
N VAL A 90 2.67 -19.56 9.17
CA VAL A 90 2.49 -18.77 10.39
C VAL A 90 1.86 -19.63 11.47
N ALA A 91 2.42 -19.61 12.67
CA ALA A 91 1.84 -20.28 13.83
C ALA A 91 0.76 -19.38 14.46
N ALA A 92 -0.48 -19.83 14.44
CA ALA A 92 -1.61 -19.19 15.12
C ALA A 92 -1.75 -19.79 16.51
N GLN A 93 -1.32 -19.06 17.53
CA GLN A 93 -1.38 -19.46 18.95
C GLN A 93 -2.69 -18.97 19.56
N ASN A 94 -3.57 -19.91 19.92
CA ASN A 94 -4.91 -19.61 20.44
C ASN A 94 -4.91 -19.53 21.96
N TYR A 95 -5.33 -18.38 22.50
CA TYR A 95 -5.49 -18.12 23.95
C TYR A 95 -6.98 -17.95 24.30
N ASP A 96 -7.30 -17.55 25.55
CA ASP A 96 -8.68 -17.37 25.99
C ASP A 96 -9.42 -16.26 25.22
N TYR A 97 -8.74 -15.14 24.95
CA TYR A 97 -9.35 -13.93 24.40
C TYR A 97 -8.84 -13.54 23.01
N LEU A 98 -7.71 -14.09 22.58
CA LEU A 98 -7.06 -13.71 21.33
C LEU A 98 -6.34 -14.89 20.69
N THR A 99 -6.16 -14.80 19.37
CA THR A 99 -5.19 -15.57 18.61
C THR A 99 -4.02 -14.67 18.28
N VAL A 100 -2.81 -15.10 18.63
CA VAL A 100 -1.55 -14.42 18.27
C VAL A 100 -0.87 -15.15 17.14
N TYR A 101 -0.48 -14.41 16.13
CA TYR A 101 0.16 -14.95 14.93
C TYR A 101 1.66 -14.72 14.99
N VAL A 102 2.43 -15.80 14.92
CA VAL A 102 3.89 -15.79 15.04
C VAL A 102 4.53 -16.33 13.76
N SER A 103 5.43 -15.57 13.17
CA SER A 103 6.24 -15.97 12.03
C SER A 103 7.71 -15.67 12.30
N ASN A 104 8.60 -16.59 11.92
CA ASN A 104 10.05 -16.46 12.17
C ASN A 104 10.41 -16.12 13.63
N GLY A 105 9.61 -16.63 14.58
CA GLY A 105 9.83 -16.43 16.02
C GLY A 105 9.38 -15.07 16.56
N GLN A 106 8.70 -14.24 15.76
CA GLN A 106 8.19 -12.93 16.16
C GLN A 106 6.68 -12.82 15.94
N VAL A 107 6.01 -12.07 16.81
CA VAL A 107 4.60 -11.71 16.66
C VAL A 107 4.45 -10.82 15.43
N ILE A 108 3.62 -11.23 14.48
CA ILE A 108 3.29 -10.44 13.30
C ILE A 108 1.93 -9.74 13.42
N GLY A 109 1.06 -10.23 14.29
CA GLY A 109 -0.27 -9.66 14.53
C GLY A 109 -1.08 -10.51 15.48
N TRP A 110 -2.29 -10.07 15.77
CA TRP A 110 -3.25 -10.79 16.59
C TRP A 110 -4.68 -10.43 16.18
N LYS A 111 -5.60 -11.28 16.64
CA LYS A 111 -7.04 -11.11 16.46
C LYS A 111 -7.73 -11.38 17.79
N GLU A 112 -8.61 -10.48 18.21
CA GLU A 112 -9.46 -10.72 19.38
C GLU A 112 -10.53 -11.76 19.03
N ILE A 113 -10.71 -12.77 19.89
CA ILE A 113 -11.71 -13.84 19.70
C ILE A 113 -12.96 -13.50 20.49
N GLU A 114 -12.79 -13.06 21.74
CA GLU A 114 -13.86 -12.76 22.68
C GLU A 114 -13.50 -11.53 23.50
N PRO A 115 -14.32 -10.48 23.53
CA PRO A 115 -14.08 -9.33 24.39
C PRO A 115 -14.37 -9.70 25.87
N VAL A 116 -13.65 -9.08 26.79
CA VAL A 116 -13.93 -9.22 28.23
C VAL A 116 -15.35 -8.75 28.56
N LYS A 117 -15.79 -7.67 27.92
CA LYS A 117 -17.15 -7.12 28.03
C LYS A 117 -17.64 -6.64 26.69
N GLU A 118 -18.74 -7.18 26.21
CA GLU A 118 -19.38 -6.77 24.95
C GLU A 118 -19.73 -5.28 24.95
N GLY A 119 -19.40 -4.60 23.83
CA GLY A 119 -19.64 -3.18 23.64
C GLY A 119 -18.86 -2.26 24.59
N ALA A 120 -17.77 -2.73 25.20
CA ALA A 120 -16.98 -1.97 26.16
C ALA A 120 -16.42 -0.67 25.60
N ILE A 121 -15.98 -0.66 24.32
CA ILE A 121 -15.39 0.53 23.66
C ILE A 121 -16.42 1.66 23.59
N ASP A 122 -17.62 1.40 23.07
CA ASP A 122 -18.65 2.40 22.91
C ASP A 122 -19.12 2.94 24.26
N LYS A 123 -19.27 2.05 25.22
CA LYS A 123 -19.65 2.42 26.62
C LYS A 123 -18.56 3.23 27.30
N ALA A 124 -17.28 2.90 27.06
CA ALA A 124 -16.15 3.67 27.57
C ALA A 124 -16.15 5.09 27.03
N ILE A 125 -16.25 5.24 25.69
CA ILE A 125 -16.27 6.54 25.02
C ILE A 125 -17.47 7.38 25.54
N ALA A 126 -18.66 6.79 25.63
CA ALA A 126 -19.86 7.48 26.11
C ALA A 126 -19.69 7.93 27.58
N ALA A 127 -19.17 7.06 28.45
CA ALA A 127 -18.96 7.40 29.86
C ALA A 127 -17.89 8.50 30.04
N LEU A 128 -16.80 8.44 29.27
CA LEU A 128 -15.72 9.42 29.33
C LEU A 128 -16.19 10.78 28.80
N ASN A 129 -16.94 10.81 27.72
CA ASN A 129 -17.58 12.05 27.23
C ASN A 129 -18.55 12.64 28.24
N LYS A 130 -19.34 11.79 28.91
CA LYS A 130 -20.26 12.26 29.98
C LYS A 130 -19.51 12.85 31.16
N ALA A 131 -18.37 12.28 31.53
CA ALA A 131 -17.51 12.85 32.57
C ALA A 131 -17.02 14.26 32.18
N TYR A 132 -16.60 14.45 30.94
CA TYR A 132 -16.17 15.76 30.42
C TYR A 132 -17.30 16.79 30.36
N GLU A 133 -18.48 16.38 29.92
CA GLU A 133 -19.68 17.25 29.89
C GLU A 133 -20.07 17.76 31.29
N LEU A 134 -19.99 16.90 32.31
CA LEU A 134 -20.33 17.27 33.65
C LEU A 134 -19.27 18.15 34.33
N ASP A 135 -18.00 17.98 34.00
CA ASP A 135 -16.91 18.79 34.52
C ASP A 135 -15.71 18.77 33.55
N SER A 136 -15.57 19.84 32.75
CA SER A 136 -14.48 19.98 31.80
C SER A 136 -13.08 19.95 32.42
N LYS A 137 -12.94 20.19 33.72
CA LYS A 137 -11.67 20.06 34.46
C LYS A 137 -11.14 18.62 34.48
N GLN A 138 -12.01 17.63 34.23
CA GLN A 138 -11.60 16.23 34.05
C GLN A 138 -10.95 15.97 32.67
N GLY A 139 -10.95 16.95 31.77
CA GLY A 139 -10.43 16.84 30.41
C GLY A 139 -9.09 16.09 30.27
N PRO A 140 -8.04 16.42 31.04
CA PRO A 140 -6.76 15.70 30.96
C PRO A 140 -6.88 14.20 31.26
N LYS A 141 -7.69 13.82 32.23
CA LYS A 141 -7.89 12.41 32.62
C LYS A 141 -8.80 11.68 31.64
N VAL A 142 -9.80 12.38 31.07
CA VAL A 142 -10.67 11.85 30.03
C VAL A 142 -9.86 11.60 28.76
N LYS A 143 -9.06 12.59 28.34
CA LYS A 143 -8.15 12.48 27.18
C LYS A 143 -7.21 11.28 27.32
N GLU A 144 -6.57 11.12 28.49
CA GLU A 144 -5.67 9.97 28.75
C GLU A 144 -6.37 8.64 28.46
N GLN A 145 -7.61 8.45 28.89
CA GLN A 145 -8.35 7.21 28.72
C GLN A 145 -8.82 7.02 27.25
N LEU A 146 -9.27 8.09 26.61
CA LEU A 146 -9.67 8.04 25.20
C LEU A 146 -8.47 7.77 24.27
N MET A 147 -7.33 8.37 24.55
CA MET A 147 -6.10 8.08 23.82
C MET A 147 -5.60 6.65 24.06
N ALA A 148 -5.84 6.07 25.24
CA ALA A 148 -5.55 4.65 25.46
C ALA A 148 -6.41 3.74 24.58
N ILE A 149 -7.70 4.08 24.39
CA ILE A 149 -8.58 3.37 23.44
C ILE A 149 -8.08 3.58 22.00
N SER A 150 -7.78 4.82 21.61
CA SER A 150 -7.29 5.12 20.25
C SER A 150 -6.00 4.35 19.93
N ASN A 151 -5.03 4.36 20.83
CA ASN A 151 -3.77 3.64 20.65
C ASN A 151 -3.98 2.12 20.55
N TYR A 152 -4.84 1.56 21.42
CA TYR A 152 -5.20 0.14 21.34
C TYR A 152 -5.82 -0.22 19.99
N CYS A 153 -6.81 0.54 19.55
CA CYS A 153 -7.47 0.30 18.27
C CYS A 153 -6.51 0.47 17.09
N SER A 154 -5.57 1.41 17.16
CA SER A 154 -4.56 1.59 16.10
C SER A 154 -3.60 0.41 16.05
N GLN A 155 -3.11 -0.07 17.19
CA GLN A 155 -2.27 -1.27 17.26
C GLN A 155 -3.02 -2.53 16.76
N LEU A 156 -4.31 -2.64 17.07
CA LEU A 156 -5.15 -3.71 16.53
C LEU A 156 -5.31 -3.59 15.01
N GLY A 157 -5.47 -2.37 14.51
CA GLY A 157 -5.53 -2.09 13.07
C GLY A 157 -4.27 -2.55 12.33
N ASP A 158 -3.09 -2.19 12.85
CA ASP A 158 -1.80 -2.63 12.32
C ASP A 158 -1.63 -4.15 12.38
N ALA A 159 -1.98 -4.74 13.52
CA ALA A 159 -1.92 -6.19 13.72
C ALA A 159 -2.83 -6.95 12.74
N CYS A 160 -4.05 -6.47 12.53
CA CYS A 160 -5.02 -7.03 11.59
C CYS A 160 -4.56 -6.88 10.13
N ASN A 161 -3.94 -5.75 9.77
CA ASN A 161 -3.36 -5.55 8.46
C ASN A 161 -2.30 -6.63 8.13
N ASN A 162 -1.40 -6.89 9.06
CA ASN A 162 -0.31 -7.85 8.89
C ASN A 162 -0.80 -9.29 8.70
N ILE A 163 -1.98 -9.62 9.21
CA ILE A 163 -2.56 -10.97 9.12
C ILE A 163 -3.68 -11.09 8.08
N GLY A 164 -3.94 -10.01 7.28
CA GLY A 164 -4.96 -10.04 6.23
C GLY A 164 -6.40 -9.91 6.71
N GLU A 165 -6.62 -9.53 7.97
CA GLU A 165 -7.96 -9.26 8.54
C GLU A 165 -8.35 -7.79 8.29
N TYR A 166 -8.37 -7.39 7.02
CA TYR A 166 -8.45 -5.99 6.58
C TYR A 166 -9.71 -5.27 7.06
N LYS A 167 -10.88 -5.92 7.03
CA LYS A 167 -12.14 -5.33 7.51
C LYS A 167 -12.03 -4.97 8.99
N LEU A 168 -11.55 -5.91 9.80
CA LEU A 168 -11.37 -5.71 11.24
C LEU A 168 -10.37 -4.59 11.54
N GLY A 169 -9.28 -4.55 10.77
CA GLY A 169 -8.27 -3.50 10.86
C GLY A 169 -8.83 -2.11 10.50
N SER A 170 -9.63 -2.04 9.44
CA SER A 170 -10.32 -0.82 9.02
C SER A 170 -11.28 -0.29 10.10
N GLU A 171 -12.11 -1.17 10.66
CA GLU A 171 -13.04 -0.85 11.76
C GLU A 171 -12.30 -0.40 13.03
N ALA A 172 -11.14 -0.99 13.30
CA ALA A 172 -10.29 -0.62 14.44
C ALA A 172 -9.74 0.81 14.28
N PHE A 173 -9.18 1.18 13.12
CA PHE A 173 -8.71 2.55 12.87
C PHE A 173 -9.85 3.58 12.89
N GLU A 174 -11.02 3.26 12.33
CA GLU A 174 -12.19 4.13 12.43
C GLU A 174 -12.63 4.33 13.89
N THR A 175 -12.54 3.28 14.71
CA THR A 175 -12.84 3.34 16.13
C THR A 175 -11.81 4.19 16.90
N ALA A 176 -10.52 4.10 16.52
CA ALA A 176 -9.48 4.97 17.05
C ALA A 176 -9.81 6.46 16.79
N PHE A 177 -10.16 6.79 15.54
CA PHE A 177 -10.60 8.13 15.18
C PHE A 177 -11.82 8.58 15.99
N ARG A 178 -12.82 7.73 16.14
CA ARG A 178 -14.04 8.03 16.90
C ARG A 178 -13.75 8.31 18.38
N ALA A 179 -12.78 7.63 18.99
CA ALA A 179 -12.35 7.93 20.35
C ALA A 179 -11.72 9.33 20.47
N GLU A 180 -10.99 9.76 19.43
CA GLU A 180 -10.35 11.08 19.37
C GLU A 180 -11.34 12.23 19.07
N MET A 181 -12.54 11.94 18.55
CA MET A 181 -13.59 12.93 18.26
C MET A 181 -14.14 13.63 19.52
N SER A 182 -13.79 13.16 20.71
CA SER A 182 -14.16 13.80 21.96
C SER A 182 -13.60 15.20 22.07
N PRO A 183 -14.40 16.20 22.50
CA PRO A 183 -13.87 17.55 22.73
C PRO A 183 -12.71 17.62 23.73
N ALA A 184 -12.58 16.62 24.59
CA ALA A 184 -11.45 16.49 25.52
C ALA A 184 -10.11 16.21 24.83
N CYS A 185 -10.14 15.59 23.64
CA CYS A 185 -8.93 15.22 22.86
C CYS A 185 -8.38 16.37 22.01
N GLY A 186 -9.22 17.34 21.62
CA GLY A 186 -8.88 18.40 20.69
C GLY A 186 -9.13 17.97 19.25
N THR A 187 -8.22 18.28 18.32
CA THR A 187 -8.33 17.86 16.93
C THR A 187 -7.96 16.38 16.79
N PRO A 188 -8.85 15.54 16.24
CA PRO A 188 -8.54 14.14 16.01
C PRO A 188 -7.52 13.96 14.89
N ASP A 189 -6.75 12.87 14.94
CA ASP A 189 -5.77 12.51 13.93
C ASP A 189 -6.45 11.94 12.68
N ALA A 190 -6.45 12.71 11.60
CA ALA A 190 -7.06 12.29 10.32
C ALA A 190 -6.34 11.10 9.67
N SER A 191 -5.11 10.78 10.07
CA SER A 191 -4.39 9.59 9.57
C SER A 191 -5.12 8.29 9.90
N ARG A 192 -5.91 8.27 10.99
CA ARG A 192 -6.75 7.11 11.36
C ARG A 192 -7.78 6.79 10.27
N LEU A 193 -8.37 7.83 9.69
CA LEU A 193 -9.34 7.67 8.59
C LEU A 193 -8.65 7.21 7.30
N TYR A 194 -7.43 7.69 7.05
CA TYR A 194 -6.62 7.25 5.92
C TYR A 194 -6.31 5.74 6.02
N TYR A 195 -5.79 5.27 7.16
CA TYR A 195 -5.50 3.85 7.35
C TYR A 195 -6.78 2.99 7.32
N ALA A 196 -7.89 3.49 7.88
CA ALA A 196 -9.17 2.81 7.79
C ALA A 196 -9.64 2.66 6.32
N GLY A 197 -9.55 3.72 5.52
CA GLY A 197 -9.93 3.71 4.11
C GLY A 197 -9.00 2.90 3.21
N TYR A 198 -7.71 2.87 3.52
CA TYR A 198 -6.72 1.98 2.90
C TYR A 198 -7.10 0.51 3.11
N LEU A 199 -7.36 0.11 4.37
CA LEU A 199 -7.74 -1.27 4.68
C LEU A 199 -9.12 -1.64 4.14
N ALA A 200 -10.03 -0.67 4.04
CA ALA A 200 -11.34 -0.89 3.41
C ALA A 200 -11.20 -1.24 1.93
N ALA A 201 -10.23 -0.66 1.20
CA ALA A 201 -9.95 -1.04 -0.18
C ALA A 201 -9.53 -2.51 -0.30
N ALA A 202 -8.67 -2.99 0.59
CA ALA A 202 -8.26 -4.40 0.62
C ALA A 202 -9.39 -5.33 1.09
N ALA A 203 -10.23 -4.89 2.03
CA ALA A 203 -11.39 -5.63 2.50
C ALA A 203 -12.48 -5.77 1.42
N GLY A 204 -12.58 -4.77 0.54
CA GLY A 204 -13.56 -4.70 -0.55
C GLY A 204 -13.46 -5.86 -1.54
N GLU A 205 -12.31 -6.50 -1.68
CA GLU A 205 -12.13 -7.70 -2.50
C GLU A 205 -13.00 -8.87 -2.04
N LYS A 206 -13.29 -8.94 -0.73
CA LYS A 206 -14.14 -9.97 -0.12
C LYS A 206 -15.55 -9.49 0.18
N ASP A 207 -15.71 -8.21 0.47
CA ASP A 207 -16.99 -7.57 0.83
C ASP A 207 -17.10 -6.22 0.12
N ALA A 208 -17.77 -6.19 -1.02
CA ALA A 208 -17.87 -5.00 -1.88
C ALA A 208 -18.45 -3.75 -1.17
N ALA A 209 -19.18 -3.92 -0.06
CA ALA A 209 -19.68 -2.78 0.74
C ALA A 209 -18.56 -1.97 1.37
N GLU A 210 -17.39 -2.60 1.62
CA GLU A 210 -16.23 -1.92 2.20
C GLU A 210 -15.63 -0.86 1.27
N TYR A 211 -15.74 -1.03 -0.05
CA TYR A 211 -15.27 -0.02 -0.99
C TYR A 211 -16.01 1.32 -0.81
N ALA A 212 -17.34 1.29 -0.65
CA ALA A 212 -18.12 2.52 -0.43
C ALA A 212 -17.73 3.19 0.90
N ARG A 213 -17.56 2.39 1.95
CA ARG A 213 -17.08 2.87 3.25
C ARG A 213 -15.67 3.46 3.16
N GLY A 214 -14.78 2.83 2.39
CA GLY A 214 -13.43 3.32 2.15
C GLY A 214 -13.41 4.71 1.48
N VAL A 215 -14.29 4.94 0.49
CA VAL A 215 -14.47 6.25 -0.14
C VAL A 215 -14.86 7.31 0.88
N GLU A 216 -15.85 7.02 1.76
CA GLU A 216 -16.30 7.97 2.78
C GLU A 216 -15.18 8.34 3.77
N LEU A 217 -14.42 7.34 4.22
CA LEU A 217 -13.32 7.52 5.16
C LEU A 217 -12.18 8.36 4.57
N LEU A 218 -11.74 8.06 3.34
CA LEU A 218 -10.65 8.78 2.67
C LEU A 218 -11.06 10.22 2.32
N ASN A 219 -12.27 10.44 1.83
CA ASN A 219 -12.76 11.79 1.58
C ASN A 219 -12.83 12.62 2.87
N LYS A 220 -13.29 12.04 3.96
CA LYS A 220 -13.29 12.71 5.26
C LYS A 220 -11.88 13.03 5.74
N ALA A 221 -10.90 12.17 5.51
CA ALA A 221 -9.50 12.46 5.80
C ALA A 221 -9.00 13.68 5.00
N LEU A 222 -9.31 13.74 3.69
CA LEU A 222 -8.98 14.89 2.83
C LEU A 222 -9.66 16.18 3.29
N GLU A 223 -10.95 16.13 3.66
CA GLU A 223 -11.70 17.29 4.19
C GLU A 223 -11.09 17.84 5.48
N MET A 224 -10.47 16.95 6.28
CA MET A 224 -9.72 17.33 7.49
C MET A 224 -8.30 17.82 7.20
N GLY A 225 -7.91 17.89 5.94
CA GLY A 225 -6.59 18.36 5.51
C GLY A 225 -5.49 17.30 5.58
N TYR A 226 -5.84 16.00 5.67
CA TYR A 226 -4.84 14.94 5.61
C TYR A 226 -4.16 14.91 4.24
N THR A 227 -2.85 14.81 4.27
CA THR A 227 -2.02 14.54 3.09
C THR A 227 -0.85 13.68 3.54
N ASP A 228 -0.49 12.70 2.72
CA ASP A 228 0.74 11.95 2.86
C ASP A 228 1.79 12.49 1.87
N ASP A 229 3.06 12.17 2.11
CA ASP A 229 4.18 12.73 1.34
C ASP A 229 4.15 12.34 -0.15
N ASN A 230 3.46 11.24 -0.49
CA ASN A 230 3.43 10.68 -1.84
C ASN A 230 2.03 10.73 -2.48
N GLY A 231 1.00 11.20 -1.78
CA GLY A 231 -0.36 11.26 -2.29
C GLY A 231 -1.05 9.90 -2.43
N MET A 232 -0.63 8.90 -1.65
CA MET A 232 -1.22 7.55 -1.70
C MET A 232 -2.70 7.53 -1.35
N ILE A 233 -3.22 8.56 -0.66
CA ILE A 233 -4.66 8.69 -0.42
C ILE A 233 -5.47 8.71 -1.71
N TYR A 234 -4.95 9.32 -2.79
CA TYR A 234 -5.61 9.34 -4.10
C TYR A 234 -5.57 7.98 -4.80
N TYR A 235 -4.47 7.23 -4.63
CA TYR A 235 -4.34 5.86 -5.09
C TYR A 235 -5.37 4.94 -4.42
N TYR A 236 -5.56 5.04 -3.10
CA TYR A 236 -6.57 4.25 -2.40
C TYR A 236 -8.01 4.71 -2.68
N LEU A 237 -8.25 6.00 -2.94
CA LEU A 237 -9.53 6.48 -3.46
C LEU A 237 -9.84 5.84 -4.82
N PHE A 238 -8.87 5.79 -5.72
CA PHE A 238 -9.00 5.09 -6.98
C PHE A 238 -9.42 3.64 -6.76
N HIS A 239 -8.73 2.88 -5.92
CA HIS A 239 -9.06 1.48 -5.65
C HIS A 239 -10.47 1.32 -5.10
N ASN A 240 -10.87 2.17 -4.18
CA ASN A 240 -12.22 2.12 -3.60
C ASN A 240 -13.31 2.51 -4.61
N TYR A 241 -13.09 3.49 -5.49
CA TYR A 241 -14.04 3.80 -6.56
C TYR A 241 -14.07 2.71 -7.63
N TYR A 242 -12.90 2.29 -8.10
CA TYR A 242 -12.79 1.30 -9.17
C TYR A 242 -13.33 -0.07 -8.77
N GLY A 243 -13.19 -0.46 -7.50
CA GLY A 243 -13.80 -1.66 -6.93
C GLY A 243 -15.34 -1.69 -7.04
N GLN A 244 -15.99 -0.54 -7.18
CA GLN A 244 -17.44 -0.40 -7.33
C GLN A 244 -17.92 -0.29 -8.79
N ARG A 245 -17.02 -0.43 -9.80
CA ARG A 245 -17.35 -0.19 -11.22
C ARG A 245 -18.42 -1.11 -11.78
N GLU A 246 -18.52 -2.34 -11.29
CA GLU A 246 -19.53 -3.30 -11.73
C GLU A 246 -20.93 -2.94 -11.23
N ALA A 247 -21.03 -2.32 -10.06
CA ALA A 247 -22.29 -1.86 -9.49
C ALA A 247 -22.75 -0.53 -10.09
N ASP A 248 -21.82 0.37 -10.37
CA ASP A 248 -22.08 1.67 -10.99
C ASP A 248 -20.87 2.13 -11.81
N ARG A 249 -21.02 2.14 -13.14
CA ARG A 249 -19.98 2.58 -14.08
C ARG A 249 -19.54 4.04 -13.89
N ALA A 250 -20.36 4.90 -13.26
CA ALA A 250 -19.95 6.25 -12.92
C ALA A 250 -18.76 6.29 -11.95
N ASN A 251 -18.52 5.22 -11.21
CA ASN A 251 -17.37 5.13 -10.32
C ASN A 251 -16.03 5.02 -11.08
N VAL A 252 -16.02 4.59 -12.35
CA VAL A 252 -14.82 4.60 -13.20
C VAL A 252 -14.33 6.04 -13.43
N LEU A 253 -15.26 6.99 -13.68
CA LEU A 253 -14.91 8.41 -13.83
C LEU A 253 -14.41 9.00 -12.51
N LYS A 254 -15.04 8.66 -11.38
CA LYS A 254 -14.54 9.10 -10.05
C LYS A 254 -13.18 8.53 -9.73
N ALA A 255 -12.92 7.29 -10.14
CA ALA A 255 -11.60 6.64 -10.02
C ALA A 255 -10.54 7.39 -10.84
N LYS A 256 -10.86 7.74 -12.11
CA LYS A 256 -10.03 8.61 -12.97
C LYS A 256 -9.74 9.95 -12.26
N ASP A 257 -10.79 10.64 -11.79
CA ASP A 257 -10.68 11.96 -11.16
C ASP A 257 -9.80 11.93 -9.91
N ALA A 258 -9.87 10.86 -9.12
CA ALA A 258 -9.01 10.67 -7.97
C ALA A 258 -7.54 10.56 -8.39
N LEU A 259 -7.21 9.71 -9.38
CA LEU A 259 -5.85 9.57 -9.90
C LEU A 259 -5.35 10.87 -10.55
N MET A 260 -6.18 11.55 -11.36
CA MET A 260 -5.83 12.82 -11.99
C MET A 260 -5.51 13.90 -10.95
N THR A 261 -6.30 13.98 -9.88
CA THR A 261 -6.01 14.88 -8.75
C THR A 261 -4.71 14.50 -8.06
N GLY A 262 -4.48 13.20 -7.87
CA GLY A 262 -3.28 12.67 -7.24
C GLY A 262 -2.03 13.00 -8.03
N ILE A 263 -1.99 12.71 -9.35
CA ILE A 263 -0.80 12.95 -10.17
C ILE A 263 -0.50 14.44 -10.35
N THR A 264 -1.54 15.29 -10.40
CA THR A 264 -1.37 16.75 -10.45
C THR A 264 -0.66 17.29 -9.20
N LYS A 265 -0.97 16.74 -8.03
CA LYS A 265 -0.37 17.16 -6.75
C LYS A 265 0.95 16.44 -6.45
N PHE A 266 1.09 15.20 -6.91
CA PHE A 266 2.22 14.31 -6.66
C PHE A 266 2.73 13.69 -7.97
N PRO A 267 3.30 14.50 -8.87
CA PRO A 267 3.66 14.06 -10.23
C PRO A 267 4.74 12.96 -10.27
N LYS A 268 5.45 12.73 -9.18
CA LYS A 268 6.47 11.67 -9.03
C LYS A 268 5.90 10.32 -8.58
N ASN A 269 4.62 10.25 -8.25
CA ASN A 269 4.02 9.01 -7.76
C ASN A 269 3.77 8.03 -8.91
N GLN A 270 4.63 7.00 -8.98
CA GLN A 270 4.59 5.98 -10.02
C GLN A 270 3.37 5.05 -9.92
N ASP A 271 2.83 4.82 -8.72
CA ASP A 271 1.67 3.96 -8.53
C ASP A 271 0.40 4.63 -9.08
N ILE A 272 0.24 5.94 -8.84
CA ILE A 272 -0.84 6.74 -9.43
C ILE A 272 -0.73 6.76 -10.96
N LEU A 273 0.47 7.01 -11.48
CA LEU A 273 0.70 7.06 -12.93
C LEU A 273 0.41 5.73 -13.60
N LYS A 274 0.96 4.63 -13.08
CA LYS A 274 0.71 3.28 -13.62
C LYS A 274 -0.77 2.94 -13.57
N SER A 275 -1.47 3.33 -12.51
CA SER A 275 -2.92 3.13 -12.40
C SER A 275 -3.70 3.93 -13.43
N LEU A 276 -3.28 5.15 -13.76
CA LEU A 276 -3.87 5.94 -14.84
C LEU A 276 -3.67 5.27 -16.20
N ILE A 277 -2.45 4.87 -16.53
CA ILE A 277 -2.13 4.18 -17.78
C ILE A 277 -2.98 2.91 -17.89
N MET A 278 -3.04 2.11 -16.82
CA MET A 278 -3.86 0.90 -16.76
C MET A 278 -5.34 1.23 -17.00
N LEU A 279 -5.86 2.25 -16.33
CA LEU A 279 -7.27 2.63 -16.41
C LEU A 279 -7.65 3.05 -17.84
N TYR A 280 -6.84 3.87 -18.51
CA TYR A 280 -7.07 4.27 -19.90
C TYR A 280 -6.94 3.10 -20.89
N SER A 281 -6.08 2.11 -20.58
CA SER A 281 -5.92 0.92 -21.41
C SER A 281 -7.07 -0.08 -21.28
N MET A 282 -7.72 -0.15 -20.13
CA MET A 282 -8.75 -1.16 -19.83
C MET A 282 -10.18 -0.64 -20.00
N GLU A 283 -10.40 0.68 -19.95
CA GLU A 283 -11.73 1.26 -19.87
C GLU A 283 -12.01 2.18 -21.06
N GLU A 284 -12.99 1.85 -21.86
CA GLU A 284 -13.43 2.68 -22.97
C GLU A 284 -14.19 3.94 -22.48
N GLY A 285 -14.09 5.02 -23.25
CA GLY A 285 -14.87 6.24 -23.03
C GLY A 285 -14.36 7.18 -21.94
N LEU A 286 -13.12 6.99 -21.49
CA LEU A 286 -12.49 7.86 -20.48
C LEU A 286 -11.95 9.19 -21.04
N GLY A 287 -12.03 9.40 -22.34
CA GLY A 287 -11.43 10.52 -23.02
C GLY A 287 -10.14 10.12 -23.75
N ASP A 288 -9.44 11.12 -24.28
CA ASP A 288 -8.19 10.94 -24.99
C ASP A 288 -7.02 10.92 -23.99
N SER A 289 -6.12 9.95 -24.10
CA SER A 289 -4.88 9.88 -23.32
C SER A 289 -3.94 11.08 -23.56
N SER A 290 -4.23 11.94 -24.55
CA SER A 290 -3.56 13.24 -24.73
C SER A 290 -3.68 14.15 -23.50
N GLU A 291 -4.72 13.99 -22.65
CA GLU A 291 -4.82 14.70 -21.37
C GLU A 291 -3.64 14.35 -20.44
N LEU A 292 -3.21 13.09 -20.42
CA LEU A 292 -2.06 12.66 -19.60
C LEU A 292 -0.75 13.24 -20.11
N VAL A 293 -0.60 13.29 -21.44
CA VAL A 293 0.58 13.89 -22.08
C VAL A 293 0.67 15.37 -21.72
N THR A 294 -0.42 16.12 -21.89
CA THR A 294 -0.47 17.55 -21.56
C THR A 294 -0.10 17.82 -20.11
N MET A 295 -0.62 17.00 -19.19
CA MET A 295 -0.34 17.16 -17.76
C MET A 295 1.13 16.88 -17.42
N LEU A 296 1.73 15.87 -18.05
CA LEU A 296 3.16 15.58 -17.84
C LEU A 296 4.04 16.66 -18.47
N ASP A 297 3.68 17.17 -19.64
CA ASP A 297 4.40 18.27 -20.27
C ASP A 297 4.39 19.54 -19.39
N ASP A 298 3.26 19.84 -18.74
CA ASP A 298 3.15 20.92 -17.75
C ASP A 298 4.02 20.66 -16.51
N ALA A 299 4.02 19.41 -16.01
CA ALA A 299 4.86 19.01 -14.87
C ALA A 299 6.37 19.09 -15.22
N ILE A 300 6.76 18.64 -16.42
CA ILE A 300 8.12 18.74 -16.94
C ILE A 300 8.54 20.20 -17.12
N ALA A 301 7.64 21.07 -17.61
CA ALA A 301 7.91 22.50 -17.72
C ALA A 301 8.19 23.14 -16.35
N GLY A 302 7.56 22.65 -15.28
CA GLY A 302 7.80 23.08 -13.91
C GLY A 302 9.08 22.52 -13.27
N ASP A 303 9.50 21.32 -13.66
CA ASP A 303 10.71 20.64 -13.13
C ASP A 303 11.41 19.82 -14.25
N PRO A 304 12.09 20.47 -15.21
CA PRO A 304 12.69 19.79 -16.36
C PRO A 304 13.90 18.89 -15.99
N GLN A 305 14.44 19.02 -14.78
CA GLN A 305 15.53 18.18 -14.27
C GLN A 305 15.04 16.89 -13.61
N ASN A 306 13.74 16.68 -13.52
CA ASN A 306 13.16 15.53 -12.91
C ASN A 306 13.09 14.34 -13.89
N ILE A 307 14.05 13.45 -13.76
CA ILE A 307 14.20 12.28 -14.63
C ILE A 307 12.96 11.37 -14.61
N GLU A 308 12.26 11.28 -13.47
CA GLU A 308 11.07 10.44 -13.32
C GLU A 308 9.90 10.92 -14.19
N LEU A 309 9.77 12.23 -14.40
CA LEU A 309 8.74 12.77 -15.30
C LEU A 309 9.00 12.39 -16.75
N TRP A 310 10.27 12.36 -17.17
CA TRP A 310 10.64 11.92 -18.50
C TRP A 310 10.41 10.43 -18.71
N PHE A 311 10.69 9.59 -17.71
CA PHE A 311 10.31 8.18 -17.73
C PHE A 311 8.80 7.98 -17.83
N SER A 312 8.05 8.76 -17.07
CA SER A 312 6.59 8.70 -17.04
C SER A 312 6.00 9.07 -18.39
N ARG A 313 6.56 10.12 -19.04
CA ARG A 313 6.17 10.54 -20.38
C ARG A 313 6.45 9.43 -21.41
N ALA A 314 7.61 8.81 -21.34
CA ALA A 314 7.96 7.69 -22.21
C ALA A 314 6.99 6.51 -22.06
N GLN A 315 6.59 6.15 -20.85
CA GLN A 315 5.63 5.07 -20.59
C GLN A 315 4.26 5.35 -21.20
N ILE A 316 3.77 6.60 -21.12
CA ILE A 316 2.50 6.97 -21.78
C ILE A 316 2.62 6.83 -23.28
N PHE A 317 3.67 7.36 -23.89
CA PHE A 317 3.82 7.27 -25.35
C PHE A 317 3.99 5.84 -25.84
N VAL A 318 4.63 4.95 -25.08
CA VAL A 318 4.64 3.51 -25.40
C VAL A 318 3.24 2.91 -25.34
N SER A 319 2.41 3.30 -24.37
CA SER A 319 1.01 2.82 -24.29
C SER A 319 0.15 3.33 -25.46
N LEU A 320 0.57 4.42 -26.10
CA LEU A 320 -0.03 4.98 -27.31
C LEU A 320 0.61 4.45 -28.61
N GLU A 321 1.59 3.56 -28.51
CA GLU A 321 2.39 3.04 -29.62
C GLU A 321 3.18 4.14 -30.37
N ASP A 322 3.33 5.34 -29.75
CA ASP A 322 4.17 6.42 -30.26
C ASP A 322 5.62 6.25 -29.74
N TYR A 323 6.33 5.36 -30.40
CA TYR A 323 7.70 5.02 -30.00
C TYR A 323 8.68 6.19 -30.22
N ASP A 324 8.41 7.10 -31.14
CA ASP A 324 9.27 8.25 -31.37
C ASP A 324 9.30 9.22 -30.19
N GLU A 325 8.13 9.59 -29.69
CA GLU A 325 8.02 10.43 -28.50
C GLU A 325 8.48 9.72 -27.22
N ALA A 326 8.29 8.39 -27.14
CA ALA A 326 8.81 7.59 -26.04
C ALA A 326 10.35 7.60 -26.01
N ILE A 327 11.00 7.37 -27.16
CA ILE A 327 12.46 7.42 -27.33
C ILE A 327 12.99 8.82 -27.00
N ALA A 328 12.39 9.87 -27.56
CA ALA A 328 12.79 11.25 -27.32
C ALA A 328 12.73 11.61 -25.81
N SER A 329 11.72 11.10 -25.11
CA SER A 329 11.59 11.30 -23.65
C SER A 329 12.72 10.60 -22.88
N LEU A 330 13.07 9.36 -23.24
CA LEU A 330 14.18 8.64 -22.61
C LEU A 330 15.55 9.23 -22.97
N GLU A 331 15.73 9.78 -24.16
CA GLU A 331 16.95 10.52 -24.51
C GLU A 331 17.14 11.75 -23.61
N LYS A 332 16.05 12.45 -23.22
CA LYS A 332 16.13 13.49 -22.19
C LYS A 332 16.52 12.93 -20.83
N ALA A 333 16.01 11.78 -20.46
CA ALA A 333 16.43 11.10 -19.24
C ALA A 333 17.92 10.72 -19.26
N ILE A 334 18.45 10.28 -20.42
CA ILE A 334 19.89 10.01 -20.63
C ILE A 334 20.73 11.29 -20.57
N GLU A 335 20.28 12.40 -21.17
CA GLU A 335 20.96 13.71 -21.05
C GLU A 335 21.12 14.12 -19.57
N LEU A 336 20.10 13.86 -18.71
CA LEU A 336 20.12 14.17 -17.28
C LEU A 336 20.98 13.19 -16.49
N ASN A 337 20.95 11.90 -16.82
CA ASN A 337 21.75 10.86 -16.19
C ASN A 337 22.23 9.82 -17.20
N PRO A 338 23.41 10.02 -17.83
CA PRO A 338 23.96 9.07 -18.81
C PRO A 338 24.25 7.65 -18.25
N GLN A 339 24.33 7.52 -16.92
CA GLN A 339 24.55 6.25 -16.23
C GLN A 339 23.26 5.60 -15.72
N SER A 340 22.08 6.06 -16.17
CA SER A 340 20.81 5.39 -15.88
C SER A 340 20.70 4.13 -16.75
N TYR A 341 20.78 2.97 -16.10
CA TYR A 341 20.55 1.69 -16.74
C TYR A 341 19.19 1.64 -17.43
N GLU A 342 18.14 2.06 -16.70
CA GLU A 342 16.77 2.04 -17.18
C GLU A 342 16.60 2.91 -18.43
N ALA A 343 17.15 4.12 -18.43
CA ALA A 343 17.03 5.00 -19.59
C ALA A 343 17.72 4.40 -20.80
N GLN A 344 18.95 3.90 -20.67
CA GLN A 344 19.70 3.26 -21.75
C GLN A 344 19.01 2.00 -22.26
N PHE A 345 18.60 1.11 -21.35
CA PHE A 345 17.96 -0.15 -21.70
C PHE A 345 16.63 0.06 -22.42
N PHE A 346 15.74 0.89 -21.85
CA PHE A 346 14.43 1.11 -22.46
C PHE A 346 14.49 1.91 -23.75
N THR A 347 15.45 2.82 -23.92
CA THR A 347 15.67 3.47 -25.23
C THR A 347 15.98 2.43 -26.31
N GLY A 348 16.97 1.55 -26.07
CA GLY A 348 17.28 0.47 -26.99
C GLY A 348 16.09 -0.47 -27.24
N TYR A 349 15.35 -0.81 -26.19
CA TYR A 349 14.18 -1.68 -26.29
C TYR A 349 13.05 -1.06 -27.11
N TYR A 350 12.74 0.23 -26.91
CA TYR A 350 11.67 0.91 -27.67
C TYR A 350 12.05 1.17 -29.14
N ILE A 351 13.35 1.36 -29.42
CA ILE A 351 13.83 1.37 -30.82
C ILE A 351 13.56 0.01 -31.49
N ILE A 352 13.79 -1.11 -30.78
CA ILE A 352 13.48 -2.44 -31.31
C ILE A 352 11.97 -2.58 -31.55
N MET A 353 11.13 -2.16 -30.59
CA MET A 353 9.66 -2.22 -30.73
C MET A 353 9.17 -1.40 -31.93
N LYS A 354 9.72 -0.18 -32.13
CA LYS A 354 9.45 0.63 -33.33
C LYS A 354 9.78 -0.11 -34.61
N ALA A 355 10.97 -0.69 -34.68
CA ALA A 355 11.41 -1.44 -35.86
C ALA A 355 10.59 -2.71 -36.10
N ASP A 356 10.17 -3.41 -35.02
CA ASP A 356 9.29 -4.58 -35.11
C ASP A 356 7.90 -4.18 -35.63
N ALA A 357 7.32 -3.06 -35.19
CA ALA A 357 6.05 -2.54 -35.68
C ALA A 357 6.12 -2.21 -37.18
N LEU A 358 7.15 -1.46 -37.63
CA LEU A 358 7.37 -1.16 -39.02
C LEU A 358 7.61 -2.41 -39.88
N ASN A 359 8.30 -3.41 -39.33
CA ASN A 359 8.50 -4.67 -40.04
C ASN A 359 7.20 -5.47 -40.18
N GLN A 360 6.30 -5.40 -39.21
CA GLN A 360 4.97 -5.97 -39.32
C GLN A 360 4.16 -5.27 -40.41
N GLU A 361 4.12 -3.94 -40.44
CA GLU A 361 3.47 -3.15 -41.49
C GLU A 361 4.02 -3.48 -42.87
N ALA A 362 5.36 -3.58 -43.02
CA ALA A 362 6.01 -3.94 -44.23
C ALA A 362 5.63 -5.35 -44.74
N ASN A 363 5.40 -6.30 -43.80
CA ASN A 363 4.96 -7.66 -44.16
C ASN A 363 3.49 -7.73 -44.63
N GLU A 364 2.66 -6.79 -44.21
CA GLU A 364 1.25 -6.68 -44.62
C GLU A 364 1.05 -5.82 -45.86
N LYS A 365 2.07 -5.04 -46.29
CA LYS A 365 2.03 -4.11 -47.40
C LYS A 365 2.12 -4.85 -48.74
N GLU A 366 1.25 -4.51 -49.70
CA GLU A 366 1.38 -4.93 -51.08
C GLU A 366 2.40 -4.06 -51.81
N TYR A 367 3.48 -4.67 -52.30
CA TYR A 367 4.55 -3.98 -53.03
C TYR A 367 4.35 -4.06 -54.56
N THR A 368 4.59 -2.95 -55.26
CA THR A 368 4.48 -2.91 -56.72
C THR A 368 5.74 -3.46 -57.40
N ASN A 369 6.89 -3.42 -56.71
CA ASN A 369 8.16 -3.96 -57.20
C ASN A 369 9.11 -4.30 -56.03
N ALA A 370 10.14 -5.10 -56.32
CA ALA A 370 11.11 -5.55 -55.32
C ALA A 370 11.93 -4.41 -54.72
N GLY A 371 12.18 -3.32 -55.45
CA GLY A 371 12.97 -2.19 -54.95
C GLY A 371 12.27 -1.41 -53.84
N GLU A 372 10.95 -1.35 -53.82
CA GLU A 372 10.19 -0.75 -52.73
C GLU A 372 10.32 -1.60 -51.46
N TYR A 373 10.21 -2.92 -51.58
CA TYR A 373 10.42 -3.83 -50.45
C TYR A 373 11.84 -3.73 -49.89
N GLU A 374 12.86 -3.72 -50.76
CA GLU A 374 14.26 -3.59 -50.35
C GLU A 374 14.53 -2.25 -49.63
N ALA A 375 13.88 -1.16 -50.04
CA ALA A 375 14.00 0.15 -49.41
C ALA A 375 13.42 0.13 -48.02
N ASP A 376 12.20 -0.38 -47.84
CA ASP A 376 11.54 -0.50 -46.52
C ASP A 376 12.37 -1.40 -45.59
N GLN A 377 12.86 -2.55 -46.07
CA GLN A 377 13.69 -3.45 -45.26
C GLN A 377 15.01 -2.78 -44.84
N LYS A 378 15.64 -1.99 -45.71
CA LYS A 378 16.85 -1.26 -45.39
C LYS A 378 16.61 -0.19 -44.32
N GLU A 379 15.49 0.51 -44.40
CA GLU A 379 15.08 1.49 -43.38
C GLU A 379 14.86 0.82 -42.02
N ILE A 380 14.12 -0.29 -41.97
CA ILE A 380 13.85 -1.08 -40.77
C ILE A 380 15.17 -1.57 -40.13
N LEU A 381 16.10 -2.12 -40.92
CA LEU A 381 17.41 -2.55 -40.43
C LEU A 381 18.22 -1.36 -39.86
N SER A 382 18.14 -0.18 -40.51
CA SER A 382 18.76 1.03 -39.99
C SER A 382 18.21 1.46 -38.61
N ILE A 383 16.90 1.33 -38.40
CA ILE A 383 16.28 1.60 -37.09
C ILE A 383 16.77 0.58 -36.06
N TYR A 384 16.75 -0.72 -36.35
CA TYR A 384 17.29 -1.73 -35.44
C TYR A 384 18.74 -1.44 -35.04
N SER A 385 19.58 -0.96 -35.96
CA SER A 385 20.99 -0.68 -35.67
C SER A 385 21.17 0.43 -34.65
N GLN A 386 20.24 1.37 -34.55
CA GLN A 386 20.27 2.47 -33.57
C GLN A 386 20.11 1.98 -32.11
N ALA A 387 19.50 0.80 -31.90
CA ALA A 387 19.34 0.24 -30.55
C ALA A 387 20.66 -0.30 -29.96
N VAL A 388 21.61 -0.71 -30.81
CA VAL A 388 22.85 -1.37 -30.37
C VAL A 388 23.65 -0.53 -29.37
N PRO A 389 23.99 0.74 -29.60
CA PRO A 389 24.79 1.52 -28.67
C PRO A 389 24.13 1.70 -27.31
N TYR A 390 22.82 1.89 -27.23
CA TYR A 390 22.11 2.05 -25.97
C TYR A 390 22.15 0.76 -25.13
N LEU A 391 21.93 -0.40 -25.77
CA LEU A 391 21.99 -1.69 -25.09
C LEU A 391 23.43 -2.05 -24.68
N GLU A 392 24.45 -1.65 -25.44
CA GLU A 392 25.87 -1.80 -25.04
C GLU A 392 26.17 -1.02 -23.78
N VAL A 393 25.74 0.26 -23.71
CA VAL A 393 25.90 1.08 -22.49
C VAL A 393 25.11 0.48 -21.32
N ALA A 394 23.89 0.02 -21.53
CA ALA A 394 23.10 -0.63 -20.47
C ALA A 394 23.85 -1.88 -19.92
N HIS A 395 24.43 -2.70 -20.78
CA HIS A 395 25.24 -3.83 -20.37
C HIS A 395 26.52 -3.40 -19.61
N GLU A 396 27.19 -2.33 -20.02
CA GLU A 396 28.35 -1.78 -19.33
C GLU A 396 27.99 -1.29 -17.92
N ILE A 397 26.82 -0.67 -17.75
CA ILE A 397 26.33 -0.19 -16.44
C ILE A 397 25.97 -1.36 -15.53
N MET A 398 25.31 -2.40 -16.04
CA MET A 398 24.89 -3.59 -15.29
C MET A 398 25.35 -4.89 -15.94
N PRO A 399 26.64 -5.25 -15.83
CA PRO A 399 27.24 -6.38 -16.57
C PRO A 399 26.65 -7.76 -16.20
N GLN A 400 26.01 -7.88 -15.03
CA GLN A 400 25.42 -9.13 -14.55
C GLN A 400 23.96 -9.32 -14.99
N ASN A 401 23.36 -8.28 -15.60
CA ASN A 401 21.99 -8.39 -16.11
C ASN A 401 21.99 -9.04 -17.50
N PRO A 402 21.30 -10.20 -17.69
CA PRO A 402 21.28 -10.91 -18.97
C PRO A 402 20.44 -10.22 -20.05
N ASP A 403 19.51 -9.33 -19.69
CA ASP A 403 18.53 -8.78 -20.63
C ASP A 403 19.17 -8.00 -21.78
N PRO A 404 20.10 -7.03 -21.54
CA PRO A 404 20.75 -6.33 -22.65
C PRO A 404 21.56 -7.28 -23.53
N VAL A 405 22.21 -8.29 -22.95
CA VAL A 405 23.01 -9.27 -23.68
C VAL A 405 22.16 -10.14 -24.59
N GLN A 406 20.98 -10.56 -24.12
CA GLN A 406 20.01 -11.31 -24.90
C GLN A 406 19.50 -10.50 -26.12
N LEU A 407 19.16 -9.23 -25.90
CA LEU A 407 18.71 -8.34 -26.97
C LEU A 407 19.84 -8.07 -27.96
N LEU A 408 21.05 -7.74 -27.50
CA LEU A 408 22.23 -7.53 -28.35
C LEU A 408 22.57 -8.75 -29.21
N LYS A 409 22.55 -9.93 -28.64
CA LYS A 409 22.76 -11.18 -29.38
C LYS A 409 21.74 -11.32 -30.52
N THR A 410 20.45 -11.15 -30.21
CA THR A 410 19.38 -11.30 -31.19
C THR A 410 19.49 -10.23 -32.30
N LEU A 411 19.73 -8.99 -31.89
CA LEU A 411 19.83 -7.84 -32.79
C LEU A 411 21.03 -7.91 -33.70
N CYS A 412 22.22 -8.24 -33.17
CA CYS A 412 23.43 -8.39 -33.97
C CYS A 412 23.31 -9.55 -34.99
N TYR A 413 22.60 -10.63 -34.67
CA TYR A 413 22.32 -11.69 -35.64
C TYR A 413 21.36 -11.22 -36.74
N ARG A 414 20.35 -10.42 -36.42
CA ARG A 414 19.42 -9.81 -37.39
C ARG A 414 20.18 -8.87 -38.35
N LEU A 415 21.16 -8.14 -37.84
CA LEU A 415 22.02 -7.20 -38.56
C LEU A 415 23.30 -7.82 -39.12
N ARG A 416 23.43 -9.15 -39.16
CA ARG A 416 24.67 -9.89 -39.47
C ARG A 416 25.36 -9.52 -40.78
N ASP A 417 24.61 -8.98 -41.74
CA ASP A 417 25.12 -8.55 -43.04
C ASP A 417 25.74 -7.12 -43.00
N GLU A 418 25.56 -6.41 -41.86
CA GLU A 418 26.18 -5.12 -41.60
C GLU A 418 27.60 -5.29 -41.04
N PRO A 419 28.55 -4.38 -41.38
CA PRO A 419 29.91 -4.47 -40.92
C PRO A 419 30.09 -4.59 -39.39
N GLY A 420 30.80 -5.59 -38.93
CA GLY A 420 31.11 -5.82 -37.52
C GLY A 420 29.99 -6.46 -36.67
N MET A 421 28.79 -6.61 -37.20
CA MET A 421 27.66 -7.14 -36.42
C MET A 421 27.78 -8.64 -36.15
N MET A 422 28.37 -9.39 -37.07
CA MET A 422 28.63 -10.82 -36.85
C MET A 422 29.66 -11.07 -35.73
N GLU A 423 30.70 -10.25 -35.62
CA GLU A 423 31.68 -10.30 -34.54
C GLU A 423 30.99 -9.97 -33.17
N LYS A 424 30.15 -8.93 -33.13
CA LYS A 424 29.34 -8.60 -31.96
C LYS A 424 28.39 -9.73 -31.59
N TYR A 425 27.75 -10.38 -32.54
CA TYR A 425 26.91 -11.54 -32.29
C TYR A 425 27.69 -12.68 -31.61
N GLU A 426 28.86 -13.04 -32.11
CA GLU A 426 29.69 -14.09 -31.52
C GLU A 426 30.06 -13.72 -30.06
N LYS A 427 30.49 -12.48 -29.81
CA LYS A 427 30.78 -11.94 -28.47
C LYS A 427 29.61 -12.11 -27.52
N TYR A 428 28.44 -11.60 -27.90
CA TYR A 428 27.27 -11.62 -27.00
C TYR A 428 26.64 -13.01 -26.87
N ASN A 429 26.77 -13.87 -27.86
CA ASN A 429 26.34 -15.25 -27.78
C ASN A 429 27.19 -16.06 -26.79
N GLU A 430 28.51 -15.87 -26.78
CA GLU A 430 29.38 -16.51 -25.80
C GLU A 430 29.16 -15.94 -24.39
N LEU A 431 28.97 -14.65 -24.26
CA LEU A 431 28.68 -14.00 -22.99
C LEU A 431 27.36 -14.51 -22.39
N TYR A 432 26.29 -14.61 -23.20
CA TYR A 432 24.99 -15.10 -22.77
C TYR A 432 25.01 -16.56 -22.27
N LYS A 433 25.90 -17.41 -22.85
CA LYS A 433 26.07 -18.79 -22.38
C LYS A 433 26.75 -18.90 -21.02
N GLN A 434 27.45 -17.86 -20.56
CA GLN A 434 28.18 -17.81 -19.31
C GLN A 434 27.36 -17.19 -18.17
N MET A 435 26.25 -16.54 -18.48
CA MET A 435 25.28 -15.97 -17.54
C MET A 435 24.21 -17.00 -17.14
#